data_4e094d540febd75c688258a70b8147be
#
_entry.id   4e094d540febd75c688258a70b8147be
#
_cell.length_a   1.000
_cell.length_b   1.000
_cell.length_c   1.000
_cell.angle_alpha   90.00
_cell.angle_beta   90.00
_cell.angle_gamma   90.00
#
_symmetry.space_group_name_H-M   'P 1'
#
loop_
_entity.id
_entity.type
_entity.pdbx_description
1 polymer ?
#
loop_
_entity_poly.entity_id
_entity_poly.type
_entity_poly.pdbx_seq_one_letter_code
_entity_poly.pdbx_strand_id
1 'polypeptide(L)' 'MSGVEAVIGLILAGLVAAYLVYALVFPEKL' A
#
# COMPACT_ATOMS: atom_id res chain seq x y z
N MET A 1 -19.87 9.70 -4.32
CA MET A 1 -18.47 9.37 -4.44
C MET A 1 -18.02 9.45 -5.86
N SER A 2 -16.91 10.07 -6.09
CA SER A 2 -16.41 10.17 -7.45
C SER A 2 -15.37 9.08 -7.68
N GLY A 3 -15.15 8.75 -8.95
CA GLY A 3 -14.18 7.73 -9.29
C GLY A 3 -12.77 8.11 -8.87
N VAL A 4 -12.51 9.41 -8.77
CA VAL A 4 -11.19 9.89 -8.40
C VAL A 4 -10.85 9.43 -6.99
N GLU A 5 -11.80 9.52 -6.09
CA GLU A 5 -11.56 9.08 -4.73
C GLU A 5 -11.29 7.58 -4.66
N ALA A 6 -12.02 6.83 -5.46
CA ALA A 6 -11.81 5.39 -5.48
C ALA A 6 -10.43 5.04 -6.00
N VAL A 7 -9.99 5.76 -7.02
CA VAL A 7 -8.67 5.50 -7.60
C VAL A 7 -7.58 5.83 -6.59
N ILE A 8 -7.71 6.97 -5.92
CA ILE A 8 -6.71 7.36 -4.94
C ILE A 8 -6.66 6.34 -3.80
N GLY A 9 -7.82 5.90 -3.35
CA GLY A 9 -7.88 4.91 -2.30
C GLY A 9 -7.21 3.60 -2.70
N LEU A 10 -7.40 3.19 -3.95
CA LEU A 10 -6.79 1.96 -4.44
C LEU A 10 -5.27 2.08 -4.48
N ILE A 11 -4.79 3.21 -4.93
CA ILE A 11 -3.35 3.43 -5.00
C ILE A 11 -2.74 3.39 -3.61
N LEU A 12 -3.36 4.08 -2.67
CA LEU A 12 -2.86 4.10 -1.30
C LEU A 12 -2.89 2.72 -0.68
N ALA A 13 -3.97 1.99 -0.90
CA ALA A 13 -4.10 0.65 -0.35
C ALA A 13 -3.01 -0.27 -0.93
N GLY A 14 -2.75 -0.12 -2.23
CA GLY A 14 -1.72 -0.91 -2.87
C GLY A 14 -0.35 -0.63 -2.31
N LEU A 15 -0.06 0.66 -2.06
CA LEU A 15 1.23 1.04 -1.52
C LEU A 15 1.43 0.49 -0.11
N VAL A 16 0.39 0.57 0.70
CA VAL A 16 0.47 0.07 2.07
C VAL A 16 0.65 -1.45 2.06
N ALA A 17 -0.11 -2.13 1.21
CA ALA A 17 -0.02 -3.58 1.12
C ALA A 17 1.37 -4.00 0.66
N ALA A 18 1.92 -3.31 -0.31
CA ALA A 18 3.24 -3.62 -0.81
C ALA A 18 4.29 -3.40 0.28
N TYR A 19 4.12 -2.35 1.06
CA TYR A 19 5.03 -2.08 2.15
C TYR A 19 5.00 -3.19 3.19
N LEU A 20 3.81 -3.67 3.50
CA LEU A 20 3.68 -4.74 4.49
C LEU A 20 4.33 -6.03 3.99
N VAL A 21 4.12 -6.34 2.72
CA VAL A 21 4.71 -7.54 2.15
C VAL A 21 6.23 -7.42 2.15
N TYR A 22 6.72 -6.25 1.79
CA TYR A 22 8.16 -6.02 1.77
C TYR A 22 8.76 -6.20 3.17
N ALA A 23 8.07 -5.69 4.18
CA ALA A 23 8.56 -5.79 5.55
C ALA A 23 8.56 -7.24 6.02
N LEU A 24 7.68 -8.07 5.48
CA LEU A 24 7.64 -9.48 5.86
C LEU A 24 8.76 -10.27 5.20
N VAL A 25 9.05 -9.92 3.95
CA VAL A 25 10.06 -10.66 3.20
C VAL A 25 11.46 -10.18 3.52
N PHE A 26 11.61 -8.87 3.68
CA PHE A 26 12.91 -8.28 4.01
C PHE A 26 12.79 -7.45 5.28
N PRO A 27 12.64 -8.09 6.41
CA PRO A 27 12.48 -7.38 7.67
C PRO A 27 13.81 -6.83 8.19
N GLU A 28 14.45 -6.06 7.39
CA GLU A 28 15.74 -5.50 7.76
C GLU A 28 15.58 -4.22 8.53
N LYS A 29 14.87 -4.28 9.57
CA LYS A 29 14.65 -3.11 10.32
C LYS A 29 15.59 -3.07 11.48
N LEU A 30 16.26 -2.05 11.66
CA LEU A 30 17.18 -1.96 12.79
C LEU A 30 16.50 -1.71 14.11
#